data_568ead56f51d3bc10397baab1bbd3660
#
_entry.id   568ead56f51d3bc10397baab1bbd3660
#
_cell.length_a   1.000
_cell.length_b   1.000
_cell.length_c   1.000
_cell.angle_alpha   90.00
_cell.angle_beta   90.00
_cell.angle_gamma   90.00
#
_symmetry.space_group_name_H-M   'P 1'
#
loop_
_entity.id
_entity.type
_entity.pdbx_description
1 polymer ?
#
loop_
_entity_poly.entity_id
_entity_poly.type
_entity_poly.pdbx_seq_one_letter_code
_entity_poly.pdbx_strand_id
1 'polypeptide(L)'
;MSLKAGDSFPEGVEFTYIAPSPENKEITACGLPQKYDASKEFQNKKVVLVAVPGAFTPTCQANHIPGFISKASELKAKGIDQVVVIAFNDPFVMSAWGKANNVHDDFIIFASDDEIKFSSKIGWTLGNRTGRYALIVDHGKVTYAETEESPKGVTVSGADAIIAKL
;
A
#
# COMPACT_ATOMS: atom_id res chain seq x y z
N MET A 1 -10.04 11.20 11.59
CA MET A 1 -9.02 12.28 11.58
C MET A 1 -8.16 12.09 10.33
N SER A 2 -8.23 13.04 9.42
CA SER A 2 -7.47 12.95 8.16
C SER A 2 -5.99 13.24 8.40
N LEU A 3 -5.12 12.49 7.73
CA LEU A 3 -3.68 12.74 7.73
C LEU A 3 -3.33 13.83 6.71
N LYS A 4 -2.29 14.59 7.02
CA LYS A 4 -1.73 15.59 6.13
C LYS A 4 -0.20 15.65 6.28
N ALA A 5 0.44 16.26 5.31
CA ALA A 5 1.88 16.49 5.39
C ALA A 5 2.24 17.27 6.68
N GLY A 6 3.25 16.83 7.37
CA GLY A 6 3.67 17.35 8.67
C GLY A 6 3.21 16.56 9.88
N ASP A 7 2.19 15.71 9.72
CA ASP A 7 1.72 14.86 10.82
C ASP A 7 2.70 13.72 11.10
N SER A 8 2.67 13.21 12.31
CA SER A 8 3.30 11.93 12.63
C SER A 8 2.40 10.78 12.16
N PHE A 9 3.01 9.70 11.65
CA PHE A 9 2.24 8.51 11.33
C PHE A 9 1.63 7.92 12.62
N PRO A 10 0.35 7.51 12.60
CA PRO A 10 -0.32 7.08 13.81
C PRO A 10 0.31 5.87 14.47
N GLU A 11 0.23 5.82 15.78
CA GLU A 11 0.62 4.67 16.59
C GLU A 11 -0.40 3.53 16.47
N GLY A 12 0.06 2.29 16.68
CA GLY A 12 -0.80 1.11 16.75
C GLY A 12 -1.40 0.68 15.42
N VAL A 13 -0.80 1.07 14.28
CA VAL A 13 -1.27 0.66 12.95
C VAL A 13 -0.61 -0.66 12.57
N GLU A 14 -1.42 -1.67 12.36
CA GLU A 14 -0.99 -3.00 11.90
C GLU A 14 -1.76 -3.39 10.64
N PHE A 15 -1.07 -4.03 9.71
CA PHE A 15 -1.66 -4.72 8.58
C PHE A 15 -1.35 -6.20 8.68
N THR A 16 -2.03 -7.02 7.89
CA THR A 16 -1.76 -8.45 7.80
C THR A 16 -1.30 -8.79 6.39
N TYR A 17 -0.21 -9.54 6.27
CA TYR A 17 0.34 -9.90 4.97
C TYR A 17 0.98 -11.28 5.00
N ILE A 18 1.25 -11.83 3.83
CA ILE A 18 2.04 -13.05 3.67
C ILE A 18 3.38 -12.63 3.07
N ALA A 19 4.45 -12.80 3.83
CA ALA A 19 5.78 -12.46 3.36
C ALA A 19 6.15 -13.32 2.14
N PRO A 20 6.69 -12.71 1.07
CA PRO A 20 7.12 -13.48 -0.09
C PRO A 20 8.26 -14.42 0.30
N SER A 21 8.19 -15.66 -0.19
CA SER A 21 9.23 -16.66 0.00
C SER A 21 9.31 -17.56 -1.23
N PRO A 22 10.45 -18.26 -1.45
CA PRO A 22 10.55 -19.22 -2.54
C PRO A 22 9.48 -20.32 -2.50
N GLU A 23 9.08 -20.73 -1.29
CA GLU A 23 8.11 -21.80 -1.08
C GLU A 23 6.68 -21.40 -1.45
N ASN A 24 6.35 -20.10 -1.39
CA ASN A 24 5.01 -19.62 -1.72
C ASN A 24 4.95 -18.80 -3.01
N LYS A 25 5.91 -18.96 -3.90
CA LYS A 25 6.02 -18.19 -5.14
C LYS A 25 4.88 -18.47 -6.14
N GLU A 26 4.41 -19.71 -6.19
CA GLU A 26 3.32 -20.09 -7.09
C GLU A 26 2.00 -19.41 -6.66
N ILE A 27 1.19 -19.04 -7.65
CA ILE A 27 -0.06 -18.30 -7.37
C ILE A 27 -1.02 -19.09 -6.48
N THR A 28 -1.01 -20.40 -6.56
CA THR A 28 -1.87 -21.29 -5.77
C THR A 28 -1.24 -21.72 -4.45
N ALA A 29 0.03 -21.39 -4.20
CA ALA A 29 0.66 -21.70 -2.94
C ALA A 29 0.19 -20.75 -1.84
N CYS A 30 -0.10 -21.29 -0.67
CA CYS A 30 -0.54 -20.52 0.49
C CYS A 30 0.60 -20.37 1.49
N GLY A 31 0.90 -19.14 1.87
CA GLY A 31 1.78 -18.86 2.99
C GLY A 31 0.98 -18.62 4.27
N LEU A 32 1.67 -18.32 5.36
CA LEU A 32 1.03 -18.00 6.63
C LEU A 32 0.94 -16.48 6.80
N PRO A 33 -0.26 -15.95 7.09
CA PRO A 33 -0.41 -14.55 7.41
C PRO A 33 0.37 -14.16 8.66
N GLN A 34 1.00 -13.00 8.62
CA GLN A 34 1.69 -12.42 9.75
C GLN A 34 1.41 -10.93 9.85
N LYS A 35 1.64 -10.38 11.02
CA LYS A 35 1.44 -8.95 11.25
C LYS A 35 2.58 -8.14 10.64
N TYR A 36 2.21 -7.04 10.02
CA TYR A 36 3.11 -5.97 9.61
C TYR A 36 2.83 -4.77 10.52
N ASP A 37 3.70 -4.54 11.48
CA ASP A 37 3.59 -3.39 12.39
C ASP A 37 4.04 -2.13 11.66
N ALA A 38 3.09 -1.50 10.97
CA ALA A 38 3.38 -0.33 10.16
C ALA A 38 3.91 0.85 10.98
N SER A 39 3.37 1.04 12.17
CA SER A 39 3.81 2.13 13.05
C SER A 39 5.28 1.99 13.43
N LYS A 40 5.75 0.77 13.67
CA LYS A 40 7.14 0.49 13.99
C LYS A 40 8.03 0.51 12.75
N GLU A 41 7.63 -0.19 11.70
CA GLU A 41 8.43 -0.30 10.47
C GLU A 41 8.66 1.07 9.82
N PHE A 42 7.64 1.93 9.83
CA PHE A 42 7.72 3.26 9.20
C PHE A 42 8.61 4.24 9.97
N GLN A 43 8.97 3.95 11.22
CA GLN A 43 9.93 4.78 11.97
C GLN A 43 11.36 4.71 11.38
N ASN A 44 11.70 3.59 10.75
CA ASN A 44 13.05 3.31 10.30
C ASN A 44 13.19 3.29 8.77
N LYS A 45 12.13 3.65 8.05
CA LYS A 45 12.06 3.56 6.59
C LYS A 45 11.41 4.78 5.98
N LYS A 46 11.72 5.03 4.72
CA LYS A 46 10.94 5.91 3.87
C LYS A 46 10.01 5.05 3.02
N VAL A 47 8.72 5.17 3.24
CA VAL A 47 7.70 4.25 2.72
C VAL A 47 6.66 5.01 1.91
N VAL A 48 6.22 4.41 0.81
CA VAL A 48 4.98 4.80 0.12
C VAL A 48 3.90 3.81 0.53
N LEU A 49 2.84 4.30 1.14
CA LEU A 49 1.64 3.53 1.45
C LEU A 49 0.57 3.87 0.42
N VAL A 50 0.09 2.86 -0.30
CA VAL A 50 -0.91 3.01 -1.36
C VAL A 50 -2.13 2.18 -0.99
N ALA A 51 -3.29 2.82 -0.90
CA ALA A 51 -4.55 2.12 -0.65
C ALA A 51 -5.41 2.09 -1.90
N VAL A 52 -6.05 0.96 -2.12
CA VAL A 52 -6.96 0.74 -3.24
C VAL A 52 -8.26 0.11 -2.76
N PRO A 53 -9.39 0.39 -3.42
CA PRO A 53 -10.69 -0.17 -3.02
C PRO A 53 -10.81 -1.69 -3.12
N GLY A 54 -10.01 -2.35 -3.96
CA GLY A 54 -10.06 -3.80 -4.03
C GLY A 54 -9.04 -4.41 -4.99
N ALA A 55 -8.46 -5.54 -4.57
CA ALA A 55 -7.58 -6.35 -5.40
C ALA A 55 -8.33 -6.87 -6.64
N PHE A 56 -7.64 -6.97 -7.76
CA PHE A 56 -8.18 -7.45 -9.04
C PHE A 56 -9.32 -6.63 -9.64
N THR A 57 -9.64 -5.48 -9.07
CA THR A 57 -10.68 -4.61 -9.62
C THR A 57 -10.14 -3.73 -10.77
N PRO A 58 -10.99 -3.25 -11.70
CA PRO A 58 -10.52 -2.65 -12.96
C PRO A 58 -9.51 -1.53 -12.81
N THR A 59 -9.83 -0.46 -12.09
CA THR A 59 -8.94 0.69 -11.95
C THR A 59 -7.68 0.34 -11.15
N CYS A 60 -7.83 -0.45 -10.09
CA CYS A 60 -6.72 -0.86 -9.24
C CYS A 60 -5.69 -1.70 -10.01
N GLN A 61 -6.19 -2.63 -10.84
CA GLN A 61 -5.33 -3.52 -11.62
C GLN A 61 -4.80 -2.87 -12.89
N ALA A 62 -5.62 -2.14 -13.62
CA ALA A 62 -5.21 -1.64 -14.93
C ALA A 62 -4.43 -0.32 -14.86
N ASN A 63 -4.77 0.57 -13.94
CA ASN A 63 -4.31 1.95 -13.97
C ASN A 63 -3.52 2.39 -12.74
N HIS A 64 -3.56 1.66 -11.62
CA HIS A 64 -2.96 2.11 -10.38
C HIS A 64 -1.69 1.34 -10.03
N ILE A 65 -1.81 0.06 -9.71
CA ILE A 65 -0.68 -0.75 -9.22
C ILE A 65 0.39 -0.98 -10.28
N PRO A 66 0.09 -1.22 -11.56
CA PRO A 66 1.15 -1.40 -12.56
C PRO A 66 2.12 -0.22 -12.66
N GLY A 67 1.67 0.99 -12.39
CA GLY A 67 2.53 2.18 -12.36
C GLY A 67 3.62 2.07 -11.30
N PHE A 68 3.29 1.61 -10.10
CA PHE A 68 4.28 1.39 -9.03
C PHE A 68 5.25 0.27 -9.37
N ILE A 69 4.78 -0.79 -10.00
CA ILE A 69 5.63 -1.92 -10.41
C ILE A 69 6.62 -1.48 -11.48
N SER A 70 6.16 -0.79 -12.52
CA SER A 70 7.01 -0.33 -13.61
C SER A 70 8.04 0.72 -13.18
N LYS A 71 7.73 1.49 -12.15
CA LYS A 71 8.58 2.56 -11.61
C LYS A 71 9.31 2.19 -10.32
N ALA A 72 9.35 0.91 -9.98
CA ALA A 72 10.00 0.43 -8.75
C ALA A 72 11.47 0.86 -8.66
N SER A 73 12.23 0.75 -9.76
CA SER A 73 13.64 1.16 -9.80
C SER A 73 13.80 2.66 -9.58
N GLU A 74 12.92 3.48 -10.16
CA GLU A 74 12.94 4.93 -9.97
C GLU A 74 12.60 5.32 -8.52
N LEU A 75 11.63 4.66 -7.91
CA LEU A 75 11.29 4.87 -6.51
C LEU A 75 12.45 4.51 -5.58
N LYS A 76 13.12 3.38 -5.83
CA LYS A 76 14.33 2.99 -5.09
C LYS A 76 15.44 4.04 -5.23
N ALA A 77 15.67 4.53 -6.44
CA ALA A 77 16.71 5.54 -6.71
C ALA A 77 16.42 6.87 -5.98
N LYS A 78 15.17 7.16 -5.70
CA LYS A 78 14.74 8.34 -4.93
C LYS A 78 14.67 8.11 -3.42
N GLY A 79 15.17 6.99 -2.94
CA GLY A 79 15.31 6.70 -1.51
C GLY A 79 14.13 6.02 -0.86
N ILE A 80 13.16 5.53 -1.63
CA ILE A 80 12.07 4.73 -1.07
C ILE A 80 12.60 3.34 -0.70
N ASP A 81 12.37 2.95 0.55
CA ASP A 81 12.78 1.65 1.08
C ASP A 81 11.75 0.56 0.80
N GLN A 82 10.46 0.93 0.77
CA GLN A 82 9.37 -0.03 0.57
C GLN A 82 8.10 0.68 0.07
N VAL A 83 7.33 -0.04 -0.74
CA VAL A 83 5.96 0.32 -1.11
C VAL A 83 5.02 -0.68 -0.46
N VAL A 84 4.04 -0.21 0.29
CA VAL A 84 3.03 -1.04 0.94
C VAL A 84 1.69 -0.78 0.28
N VAL A 85 1.15 -1.78 -0.40
CA VAL A 85 -0.18 -1.72 -1.03
C VAL A 85 -1.17 -2.35 -0.07
N ILE A 86 -2.22 -1.62 0.26
CA ILE A 86 -3.29 -2.11 1.14
C ILE A 86 -4.66 -2.05 0.47
N ALA A 87 -5.51 -2.98 0.85
CA ALA A 87 -6.93 -3.01 0.50
C ALA A 87 -7.71 -3.71 1.63
N PHE A 88 -9.04 -3.70 1.55
CA PHE A 88 -9.89 -4.40 2.52
C PHE A 88 -9.84 -5.92 2.38
N ASN A 89 -9.36 -6.43 1.24
CA ASN A 89 -9.26 -7.87 0.99
C ASN A 89 -8.36 -8.55 2.03
N ASP A 90 -8.63 -9.81 2.29
CA ASP A 90 -7.84 -10.59 3.24
C ASP A 90 -6.38 -10.81 2.75
N PRO A 91 -5.47 -11.23 3.62
CA PRO A 91 -4.07 -11.37 3.25
C PRO A 91 -3.78 -12.43 2.18
N PHE A 92 -4.63 -13.47 2.07
CA PHE A 92 -4.46 -14.49 1.03
C PHE A 92 -4.76 -13.91 -0.35
N VAL A 93 -5.83 -13.14 -0.48
CA VAL A 93 -6.18 -12.46 -1.74
C VAL A 93 -5.09 -11.44 -2.09
N MET A 94 -4.63 -10.67 -1.12
CA MET A 94 -3.57 -9.67 -1.35
C MET A 94 -2.26 -10.34 -1.79
N SER A 95 -1.88 -11.45 -1.18
CA SER A 95 -0.72 -12.25 -1.60
C SER A 95 -0.86 -12.74 -3.03
N ALA A 96 -2.01 -13.30 -3.39
CA ALA A 96 -2.27 -13.79 -4.75
C ALA A 96 -2.22 -12.64 -5.77
N TRP A 97 -2.70 -11.46 -5.40
CA TRP A 97 -2.68 -10.31 -6.29
C TRP A 97 -1.25 -9.84 -6.59
N GLY A 98 -0.38 -9.82 -5.59
CA GLY A 98 1.05 -9.54 -5.80
C GLY A 98 1.69 -10.54 -6.74
N LYS A 99 1.45 -11.84 -6.55
CA LYS A 99 1.97 -12.92 -7.40
C LYS A 99 1.43 -12.81 -8.84
N ALA A 100 0.15 -12.52 -9.01
CA ALA A 100 -0.47 -12.33 -10.32
C ALA A 100 0.17 -11.18 -11.11
N ASN A 101 0.73 -10.20 -10.41
CA ASN A 101 1.48 -9.09 -11.00
C ASN A 101 2.99 -9.35 -11.09
N ASN A 102 3.44 -10.59 -10.89
CA ASN A 102 4.85 -10.98 -10.90
C ASN A 102 5.72 -10.25 -9.86
N VAL A 103 5.13 -9.85 -8.75
CA VAL A 103 5.86 -9.25 -7.62
C VAL A 103 6.16 -10.35 -6.61
N HIS A 104 7.44 -10.67 -6.46
CA HIS A 104 7.91 -11.76 -5.60
C HIS A 104 8.98 -11.31 -4.59
N ASP A 105 9.30 -10.03 -4.57
CA ASP A 105 10.23 -9.43 -3.61
C ASP A 105 9.48 -8.73 -2.47
N ASP A 106 10.22 -8.15 -1.56
CA ASP A 106 9.71 -7.42 -0.41
C ASP A 106 9.74 -5.89 -0.59
N PHE A 107 10.07 -5.40 -1.77
CA PHE A 107 10.04 -3.97 -2.05
C PHE A 107 8.60 -3.44 -2.17
N ILE A 108 7.76 -4.16 -2.92
CA ILE A 108 6.33 -3.87 -2.98
C ILE A 108 5.59 -5.01 -2.29
N ILE A 109 5.07 -4.77 -1.10
CA ILE A 109 4.29 -5.76 -0.37
C ILE A 109 2.79 -5.48 -0.50
N PHE A 110 2.01 -6.55 -0.49
CA PHE A 110 0.56 -6.52 -0.62
C PHE A 110 -0.05 -7.00 0.69
N ALA A 111 -0.70 -6.10 1.41
CA ALA A 111 -1.20 -6.33 2.75
C ALA A 111 -2.70 -6.03 2.87
N SER A 112 -3.30 -6.57 3.90
CA SER A 112 -4.70 -6.33 4.25
C SER A 112 -4.82 -5.22 5.29
N ASP A 113 -5.67 -4.25 5.03
CA ASP A 113 -6.19 -3.35 6.06
C ASP A 113 -7.41 -4.04 6.69
N ASP A 114 -7.14 -4.93 7.62
CA ASP A 114 -8.14 -5.79 8.25
C ASP A 114 -9.29 -4.96 8.82
N GLU A 115 -10.52 -5.31 8.41
CA GLU A 115 -11.74 -4.59 8.81
C GLU A 115 -11.67 -3.08 8.50
N ILE A 116 -10.84 -2.69 7.53
CA ILE A 116 -10.56 -1.28 7.17
C ILE A 116 -10.23 -0.37 8.37
N LYS A 117 -9.56 -0.94 9.37
CA LYS A 117 -9.27 -0.23 10.63
C LYS A 117 -8.48 1.05 10.42
N PHE A 118 -7.41 0.97 9.63
CA PHE A 118 -6.59 2.15 9.35
C PHE A 118 -7.33 3.18 8.50
N SER A 119 -7.94 2.74 7.40
CA SER A 119 -8.68 3.65 6.51
C SER A 119 -9.84 4.34 7.22
N SER A 120 -10.54 3.61 8.11
CA SER A 120 -11.61 4.20 8.94
C SER A 120 -11.06 5.22 9.92
N LYS A 121 -9.91 4.93 10.54
CA LYS A 121 -9.27 5.83 11.50
C LYS A 121 -8.93 7.19 10.88
N ILE A 122 -8.49 7.20 9.63
CA ILE A 122 -8.15 8.44 8.93
C ILE A 122 -9.30 9.01 8.11
N GLY A 123 -10.45 8.32 8.04
CA GLY A 123 -11.65 8.79 7.35
C GLY A 123 -11.62 8.64 5.83
N TRP A 124 -10.74 7.81 5.29
CA TRP A 124 -10.56 7.63 3.85
C TRP A 124 -11.07 6.25 3.41
N THR A 125 -12.38 6.09 3.47
CA THR A 125 -13.07 4.85 3.10
C THR A 125 -14.00 5.07 1.89
N LEU A 126 -14.33 3.97 1.22
CA LEU A 126 -15.33 3.92 0.17
C LEU A 126 -16.37 2.85 0.58
N GLY A 127 -17.40 3.29 1.31
CA GLY A 127 -18.34 2.39 1.94
C GLY A 127 -17.63 1.47 2.94
N ASN A 128 -17.74 0.17 2.75
CA ASN A 128 -17.06 -0.85 3.57
C ASN A 128 -15.70 -1.28 2.99
N ARG A 129 -15.12 -0.47 2.12
CA ARG A 129 -13.80 -0.71 1.51
C ARG A 129 -12.83 0.40 1.88
N THR A 130 -11.54 0.13 1.74
CA THR A 130 -10.51 1.17 1.71
C THR A 130 -10.81 2.15 0.58
N GLY A 131 -10.52 3.42 0.80
CA GLY A 131 -10.54 4.42 -0.27
C GLY A 131 -9.35 4.25 -1.21
N ARG A 132 -9.22 5.15 -2.16
CA ARG A 132 -8.05 5.24 -3.03
C ARG A 132 -7.22 6.45 -2.60
N TYR A 133 -6.06 6.18 -2.00
CA TYR A 133 -5.21 7.22 -1.48
C TYR A 133 -3.75 6.80 -1.44
N ALA A 134 -2.86 7.75 -1.22
CA ALA A 134 -1.45 7.46 -1.01
C ALA A 134 -0.83 8.37 0.05
N LEU A 135 0.14 7.82 0.77
CA LEU A 135 0.96 8.52 1.75
C LEU A 135 2.43 8.32 1.40
N ILE A 136 3.24 9.34 1.69
CA ILE A 136 4.69 9.16 1.84
C ILE A 136 4.99 9.37 3.31
N VAL A 137 5.63 8.38 3.93
CA VAL A 137 6.04 8.44 5.34
C VAL A 137 7.55 8.29 5.39
N ASP A 138 8.23 9.31 5.89
CA ASP A 138 9.68 9.34 6.00
C ASP A 138 10.07 9.28 7.48
N HIS A 139 10.57 8.12 7.90
CA HIS A 139 10.99 7.89 9.29
C HIS A 139 9.92 8.33 10.31
N GLY A 140 8.69 7.88 10.08
CA GLY A 140 7.55 8.14 10.95
C GLY A 140 6.83 9.46 10.69
N LYS A 141 7.33 10.30 9.80
CA LYS A 141 6.71 11.57 9.47
C LYS A 141 6.00 11.52 8.13
N VAL A 142 4.74 11.91 8.09
CA VAL A 142 3.96 12.02 6.85
C VAL A 142 4.45 13.25 6.08
N THR A 143 4.97 13.03 4.88
CA THR A 143 5.43 14.12 4.00
C THR A 143 4.48 14.37 2.84
N TYR A 144 3.60 13.41 2.55
CA TYR A 144 2.55 13.50 1.54
C TYR A 144 1.35 12.67 1.97
N ALA A 145 0.16 13.20 1.81
CA ALA A 145 -1.09 12.50 2.14
C ALA A 145 -2.22 13.05 1.28
N GLU A 146 -2.68 12.26 0.31
CA GLU A 146 -3.75 12.67 -0.60
C GLU A 146 -4.69 11.51 -0.91
N THR A 147 -5.97 11.82 -0.96
CA THR A 147 -7.03 10.88 -1.36
C THR A 147 -7.66 11.31 -2.67
N GLU A 148 -8.01 10.35 -3.51
CA GLU A 148 -8.69 10.64 -4.79
C GLU A 148 -10.11 11.14 -4.53
N GLU A 149 -10.51 12.16 -5.27
CA GLU A 149 -11.90 12.66 -5.24
C GLU A 149 -12.88 11.65 -5.86
N SER A 150 -12.41 10.93 -6.88
CA SER A 150 -13.17 9.88 -7.54
C SER A 150 -12.47 8.54 -7.39
N PRO A 151 -13.16 7.47 -7.00
CA PRO A 151 -12.55 6.14 -6.87
C PRO A 151 -12.05 5.56 -8.20
N LYS A 152 -12.44 6.15 -9.32
CA LYS A 152 -11.97 5.77 -10.66
C LYS A 152 -10.74 6.57 -11.11
N GLY A 153 -10.41 7.64 -10.39
CA GLY A 153 -9.26 8.48 -10.69
C GLY A 153 -7.98 7.93 -10.11
N VAL A 154 -6.87 8.17 -10.79
CA VAL A 154 -5.52 7.91 -10.31
C VAL A 154 -4.68 9.15 -10.63
N THR A 155 -4.95 10.23 -9.92
CA THR A 155 -4.31 11.53 -10.13
C THR A 155 -3.33 11.90 -9.03
N VAL A 156 -3.73 11.72 -7.78
CA VAL A 156 -2.91 12.07 -6.61
C VAL A 156 -2.31 10.85 -5.90
N SER A 157 -2.83 9.66 -6.17
CA SER A 157 -2.40 8.40 -5.50
C SER A 157 -1.52 7.52 -6.37
N GLY A 158 -1.28 7.88 -7.63
CA GLY A 158 -0.49 7.10 -8.57
C GLY A 158 1.02 7.33 -8.41
N ALA A 159 1.80 6.46 -9.06
CA ALA A 159 3.26 6.50 -8.99
C ALA A 159 3.84 7.84 -9.49
N ASP A 160 3.29 8.41 -10.55
CA ASP A 160 3.78 9.69 -11.08
C ASP A 160 3.60 10.83 -10.07
N ALA A 161 2.44 10.90 -9.42
CA ALA A 161 2.17 11.90 -8.40
C ALA A 161 3.13 11.75 -7.20
N ILE A 162 3.38 10.52 -6.78
CA ILE A 162 4.31 10.22 -5.70
C ILE A 162 5.74 10.63 -6.08
N ILE A 163 6.21 10.24 -7.24
CA ILE A 163 7.57 10.56 -7.73
C ILE A 163 7.77 12.07 -7.81
N ALA A 164 6.77 12.82 -8.23
CA ALA A 164 6.83 14.28 -8.29
C ALA A 164 7.03 14.95 -6.92
N LYS A 165 6.79 14.24 -5.84
CA LYS A 165 6.93 14.72 -4.45
C LYS A 165 8.18 14.18 -3.74
N LEU A 166 8.99 13.39 -4.41
CA LEU A 166 10.23 12.80 -3.84
C LEU A 166 11.49 13.62 -4.14
#